data_c974bcec1ab556ead15b4c07fe9f0926
#
_entry.id   c974bcec1ab556ead15b4c07fe9f0926
#
_cell.length_a   1.000
_cell.length_b   1.000
_cell.length_c   1.000
_cell.angle_alpha   90.00
_cell.angle_beta   90.00
_cell.angle_gamma   90.00
#
_symmetry.space_group_name_H-M   'P 1'
#
loop_
_entity.id
_entity.type
_entity.pdbx_description
1 polymer ?
#
loop_
_entity_poly.entity_id
_entity_poly.type
_entity_poly.pdbx_seq_one_letter_code
_entity_poly.pdbx_strand_id
1 'polypeptide(L)'
;MNPSTLNSKEFEEQYSGTLCDYVTAIAWSPKGTTLAATSAAGEVVLLQDGELTTLQTPKGESVNCVAFSKDGQFLAVGGQDGKVKIWRESELIATLENAPAWVDKLAWSPTNNLLAFSLGPYVQVWNADTRESVATLNFDNSSVFGIDWRYDGEYLAIGGYLGAKVWDCQNWDDEPYILDIPSASLAIAWSPDGKYLASGNMDRTITVVESHFLSSDGTAEPWVMRGFPGKIRQIAWSEPTTQQGAPLVACSSVDGIVVWEKQADDSLGWEARVLTNHVNIIQAIAFAPKSFLLASAAADGWICLWKKATEVSQILTGVSSGFSSLAWHPNGQQLAAGGENGELFVWSKTTRGQGFGRK
;
A
#
# COMPACT_ATOMS: atom_id res chain seq x y z
N MET A 1 -7.80 24.66 -10.97
CA MET A 1 -7.39 24.78 -12.41
C MET A 1 -8.45 24.10 -13.27
N ASN A 2 -8.78 24.66 -14.43
CA ASN A 2 -9.76 24.07 -15.34
C ASN A 2 -9.15 22.80 -15.98
N PRO A 3 -9.82 21.63 -16.02
CA PRO A 3 -9.28 20.38 -16.58
C PRO A 3 -8.85 20.45 -18.06
N SER A 4 -9.25 21.50 -18.77
CA SER A 4 -9.04 21.67 -20.21
C SER A 4 -7.64 22.11 -20.65
N THR A 5 -6.68 22.32 -19.74
CA THR A 5 -5.33 22.81 -20.07
C THR A 5 -4.22 21.77 -19.99
N LEU A 6 -4.51 20.51 -19.56
CA LEU A 6 -3.54 19.42 -19.51
C LEU A 6 -3.50 18.69 -20.85
N ASN A 7 -2.60 19.10 -21.73
CA ASN A 7 -2.59 18.80 -23.18
C ASN A 7 -1.86 17.49 -23.59
N SER A 8 -1.69 16.49 -22.71
CA SER A 8 -1.24 15.16 -23.15
C SER A 8 -1.84 14.06 -22.30
N LYS A 9 -2.70 13.26 -22.87
CA LYS A 9 -3.15 12.00 -22.22
C LYS A 9 -1.94 11.05 -22.20
N GLU A 10 -1.30 10.93 -21.04
CA GLU A 10 -0.22 9.94 -20.83
C GLU A 10 -0.80 8.56 -20.57
N PHE A 11 -1.99 8.48 -19.96
CA PHE A 11 -2.71 7.25 -19.67
C PHE A 11 -4.13 7.31 -20.25
N GLU A 12 -4.56 6.20 -20.85
CA GLU A 12 -5.90 6.02 -21.41
C GLU A 12 -6.57 4.80 -20.79
N GLU A 13 -7.91 4.88 -20.63
CA GLU A 13 -8.71 3.78 -20.12
C GLU A 13 -8.58 2.56 -21.03
N GLN A 14 -8.22 1.43 -20.44
CA GLN A 14 -8.06 0.14 -21.10
C GLN A 14 -9.19 -0.81 -20.72
N TYR A 15 -9.65 -0.72 -19.49
CA TYR A 15 -10.68 -1.58 -18.94
C TYR A 15 -11.55 -0.81 -17.96
N SER A 16 -12.85 -1.10 -17.99
CA SER A 16 -13.81 -0.73 -16.97
C SER A 16 -14.75 -1.90 -16.68
N GLY A 17 -15.01 -2.13 -15.41
CA GLY A 17 -15.90 -3.17 -14.90
C GLY A 17 -16.48 -2.76 -13.56
N THR A 18 -17.29 -3.64 -12.95
CA THR A 18 -17.98 -3.31 -11.70
C THR A 18 -18.07 -4.56 -10.81
N LEU A 19 -17.71 -4.41 -9.55
CA LEU A 19 -18.02 -5.32 -8.45
C LEU A 19 -19.40 -4.96 -7.88
N CYS A 20 -19.95 -5.82 -7.03
CA CYS A 20 -21.30 -5.62 -6.51
C CYS A 20 -21.41 -4.53 -5.43
N ASP A 21 -20.29 -4.05 -4.87
CA ASP A 21 -20.23 -3.04 -3.80
C ASP A 21 -18.86 -2.32 -3.79
N TYR A 22 -18.71 -1.34 -2.90
CA TYR A 22 -17.47 -0.59 -2.63
C TYR A 22 -16.22 -1.47 -2.76
N VAL A 23 -15.27 -1.07 -3.62
CA VAL A 23 -14.00 -1.78 -3.80
C VAL A 23 -13.09 -1.50 -2.61
N THR A 24 -12.87 -2.49 -1.79
CA THR A 24 -12.11 -2.35 -0.53
C THR A 24 -10.60 -2.41 -0.73
N ALA A 25 -10.15 -3.29 -1.63
CA ALA A 25 -8.72 -3.45 -1.94
C ALA A 25 -8.52 -4.01 -3.35
N ILE A 26 -7.37 -3.67 -3.95
CA ILE A 26 -6.93 -4.22 -5.24
C ILE A 26 -5.43 -4.55 -5.17
N ALA A 27 -5.01 -5.59 -5.89
CA ALA A 27 -3.61 -5.99 -5.99
C ALA A 27 -3.28 -6.62 -7.33
N TRP A 28 -2.16 -6.23 -7.95
CA TRP A 28 -1.60 -6.92 -9.10
C TRP A 28 -0.77 -8.13 -8.69
N SER A 29 -0.87 -9.20 -9.46
CA SER A 29 0.10 -10.30 -9.36
C SER A 29 1.52 -9.80 -9.70
N PRO A 30 2.59 -10.39 -9.15
CA PRO A 30 3.97 -9.92 -9.40
C PRO A 30 4.38 -9.91 -10.87
N LYS A 31 3.78 -10.79 -11.69
CA LYS A 31 3.99 -10.81 -13.14
C LYS A 31 3.12 -9.80 -13.90
N GLY A 32 2.14 -9.19 -13.22
CA GLY A 32 1.18 -8.27 -13.81
C GLY A 32 0.11 -8.92 -14.70
N THR A 33 0.03 -10.23 -14.74
CA THR A 33 -0.96 -10.94 -15.58
C THR A 33 -2.36 -10.93 -15.01
N THR A 34 -2.50 -10.66 -13.72
CA THR A 34 -3.78 -10.76 -13.01
C THR A 34 -3.92 -9.60 -12.04
N LEU A 35 -5.09 -8.96 -12.02
CA LEU A 35 -5.49 -8.00 -10.99
C LEU A 35 -6.55 -8.66 -10.12
N ALA A 36 -6.32 -8.73 -8.82
CA ALA A 36 -7.33 -9.12 -7.83
C ALA A 36 -8.04 -7.89 -7.29
N ALA A 37 -9.36 -7.99 -7.08
CA ALA A 37 -10.15 -6.94 -6.44
C ALA A 37 -11.14 -7.56 -5.45
N THR A 38 -11.44 -6.82 -4.37
CA THR A 38 -12.34 -7.24 -3.29
C THR A 38 -13.37 -6.17 -2.99
N SER A 39 -14.52 -6.57 -2.46
CA SER A 39 -15.60 -5.63 -2.17
C SER A 39 -16.10 -5.70 -0.72
N ALA A 40 -16.81 -4.66 -0.31
CA ALA A 40 -17.49 -4.57 0.98
C ALA A 40 -18.63 -5.61 1.13
N ALA A 41 -19.15 -6.14 0.03
CA ALA A 41 -20.10 -7.26 0.07
C ALA A 41 -19.43 -8.64 0.21
N GLY A 42 -18.09 -8.69 0.31
CA GLY A 42 -17.35 -9.94 0.47
C GLY A 42 -17.01 -10.66 -0.82
N GLU A 43 -17.13 -10.00 -1.95
CA GLU A 43 -16.76 -10.53 -3.27
C GLU A 43 -15.25 -10.48 -3.47
N VAL A 44 -14.71 -11.51 -4.14
CA VAL A 44 -13.30 -11.57 -4.58
C VAL A 44 -13.30 -11.95 -6.06
N VAL A 45 -12.72 -11.08 -6.88
CA VAL A 45 -12.65 -11.27 -8.33
C VAL A 45 -11.20 -11.18 -8.83
N LEU A 46 -10.95 -11.84 -9.95
CA LEU A 46 -9.72 -11.73 -10.73
C LEU A 46 -10.03 -11.16 -12.11
N LEU A 47 -9.30 -10.13 -12.51
CA LEU A 47 -9.27 -9.63 -13.88
C LEU A 47 -8.01 -10.16 -14.56
N GLN A 48 -8.21 -10.93 -15.62
CA GLN A 48 -7.15 -11.51 -16.44
C GLN A 48 -7.54 -11.42 -17.91
N ASP A 49 -6.65 -10.92 -18.76
CA ASP A 49 -6.87 -10.77 -20.22
C ASP A 49 -8.20 -10.05 -20.58
N GLY A 50 -8.64 -9.11 -19.70
CA GLY A 50 -9.89 -8.37 -19.88
C GLY A 50 -11.15 -9.10 -19.41
N GLU A 51 -11.03 -10.32 -18.89
CA GLU A 51 -12.13 -11.10 -18.34
C GLU A 51 -12.12 -11.08 -16.81
N LEU A 52 -13.32 -10.88 -16.21
CA LEU A 52 -13.53 -10.88 -14.78
C LEU A 52 -14.03 -12.25 -14.32
N THR A 53 -13.25 -12.93 -13.47
CA THR A 53 -13.61 -14.23 -12.88
C THR A 53 -13.84 -14.08 -11.38
N THR A 54 -14.93 -14.64 -10.86
CA THR A 54 -15.27 -14.60 -9.44
C THR A 54 -14.66 -15.80 -8.71
N LEU A 55 -13.76 -15.56 -7.74
CA LEU A 55 -13.25 -16.58 -6.83
C LEU A 55 -14.18 -16.80 -5.62
N GLN A 56 -14.77 -15.71 -5.13
CA GLN A 56 -15.72 -15.73 -4.02
C GLN A 56 -16.91 -14.85 -4.36
N THR A 57 -18.10 -15.41 -4.28
CA THR A 57 -19.36 -14.66 -4.41
C THR A 57 -19.62 -13.83 -3.15
N PRO A 58 -20.41 -12.75 -3.24
CA PRO A 58 -20.80 -11.94 -2.10
C PRO A 58 -21.44 -12.77 -0.99
N LYS A 59 -21.03 -12.48 0.26
CA LYS A 59 -21.54 -13.16 1.48
C LYS A 59 -22.06 -12.18 2.52
N GLY A 60 -22.00 -10.87 2.24
CA GLY A 60 -22.46 -9.80 3.11
C GLY A 60 -21.45 -9.33 4.17
N GLU A 61 -20.27 -9.98 4.27
CA GLU A 61 -19.18 -9.58 5.18
C GLU A 61 -18.00 -9.09 4.35
N SER A 62 -17.53 -7.88 4.64
CA SER A 62 -16.48 -7.20 3.87
C SER A 62 -15.18 -8.00 3.83
N VAL A 63 -14.57 -8.08 2.65
CA VAL A 63 -13.16 -8.47 2.47
C VAL A 63 -12.32 -7.18 2.45
N ASN A 64 -11.47 -6.97 3.44
CA ASN A 64 -10.80 -5.69 3.68
C ASN A 64 -9.40 -5.57 3.07
N CYS A 65 -8.76 -6.71 2.81
CA CYS A 65 -7.39 -6.74 2.29
C CYS A 65 -7.17 -7.91 1.33
N VAL A 66 -6.27 -7.69 0.36
CA VAL A 66 -5.88 -8.68 -0.66
C VAL A 66 -4.41 -8.48 -1.03
N ALA A 67 -3.66 -9.57 -1.19
CA ALA A 67 -2.30 -9.52 -1.71
C ALA A 67 -1.89 -10.85 -2.35
N PHE A 68 -1.05 -10.76 -3.38
CA PHE A 68 -0.35 -11.90 -3.97
C PHE A 68 0.98 -12.16 -3.26
N SER A 69 1.37 -13.42 -3.15
CA SER A 69 2.74 -13.80 -2.75
C SER A 69 3.76 -13.31 -3.77
N LYS A 70 5.02 -13.17 -3.34
CA LYS A 70 6.10 -12.63 -4.19
C LYS A 70 6.34 -13.44 -5.46
N ASP A 71 6.19 -14.75 -5.40
CA ASP A 71 6.32 -15.66 -6.55
C ASP A 71 5.05 -15.72 -7.41
N GLY A 72 3.94 -15.12 -6.92
CA GLY A 72 2.63 -15.11 -7.57
C GLY A 72 1.87 -16.42 -7.51
N GLN A 73 2.32 -17.39 -6.72
CA GLN A 73 1.65 -18.69 -6.59
C GLN A 73 0.39 -18.60 -5.72
N PHE A 74 0.38 -17.69 -4.74
CA PHE A 74 -0.70 -17.58 -3.77
C PHE A 74 -1.36 -16.21 -3.81
N LEU A 75 -2.68 -16.21 -3.63
CA LEU A 75 -3.48 -15.03 -3.33
C LEU A 75 -4.07 -15.18 -1.94
N ALA A 76 -3.88 -14.20 -1.08
CA ALA A 76 -4.50 -14.15 0.24
C ALA A 76 -5.49 -13.00 0.34
N VAL A 77 -6.62 -13.23 1.01
CA VAL A 77 -7.56 -12.18 1.41
C VAL A 77 -7.93 -12.32 2.88
N GLY A 78 -8.28 -11.20 3.49
CA GLY A 78 -8.78 -11.14 4.87
C GLY A 78 -9.96 -10.18 4.98
N GLY A 79 -10.83 -10.39 5.96
CA GLY A 79 -12.02 -9.57 6.10
C GLY A 79 -12.70 -9.64 7.46
N GLN A 80 -13.92 -9.12 7.49
CA GLN A 80 -14.74 -9.00 8.71
C GLN A 80 -15.30 -10.35 9.17
N ASP A 81 -15.30 -11.37 8.32
CA ASP A 81 -15.64 -12.75 8.70
C ASP A 81 -14.58 -13.41 9.61
N GLY A 82 -13.49 -12.70 9.90
CA GLY A 82 -12.38 -13.19 10.72
C GLY A 82 -11.59 -14.31 10.06
N LYS A 83 -11.66 -14.45 8.75
CA LYS A 83 -10.98 -15.53 8.02
C LYS A 83 -9.91 -14.97 7.11
N VAL A 84 -8.78 -15.68 7.04
CA VAL A 84 -7.82 -15.53 5.95
C VAL A 84 -8.03 -16.70 5.00
N LYS A 85 -8.36 -16.38 3.75
CA LYS A 85 -8.52 -17.37 2.68
C LYS A 85 -7.35 -17.27 1.73
N ILE A 86 -6.80 -18.42 1.34
CA ILE A 86 -5.61 -18.50 0.50
C ILE A 86 -5.91 -19.40 -0.68
N TRP A 87 -5.74 -18.85 -1.87
CA TRP A 87 -5.88 -19.57 -3.13
C TRP A 87 -4.51 -19.80 -3.79
N ARG A 88 -4.42 -20.92 -4.49
CA ARG A 88 -3.39 -21.16 -5.51
C ARG A 88 -4.12 -21.23 -6.84
N GLU A 89 -3.84 -20.29 -7.75
CA GLU A 89 -4.66 -20.09 -8.95
C GLU A 89 -6.13 -19.85 -8.57
N SER A 90 -7.04 -20.77 -8.94
CA SER A 90 -8.48 -20.68 -8.59
C SER A 90 -8.89 -21.66 -7.47
N GLU A 91 -7.97 -22.46 -6.94
CA GLU A 91 -8.24 -23.43 -5.88
C GLU A 91 -8.04 -22.80 -4.50
N LEU A 92 -9.06 -22.89 -3.64
CA LEU A 92 -8.97 -22.49 -2.22
C LEU A 92 -8.20 -23.57 -1.46
N ILE A 93 -6.95 -23.28 -1.10
CA ILE A 93 -6.04 -24.26 -0.46
C ILE A 93 -6.02 -24.19 1.06
N ALA A 94 -6.40 -23.05 1.65
CA ALA A 94 -6.46 -22.88 3.09
C ALA A 94 -7.51 -21.84 3.50
N THR A 95 -8.12 -22.06 4.65
CA THR A 95 -8.93 -21.09 5.38
C THR A 95 -8.45 -21.08 6.82
N LEU A 96 -7.90 -19.94 7.26
CA LEU A 96 -7.45 -19.76 8.65
C LEU A 96 -8.57 -19.03 9.38
N GLU A 97 -9.14 -19.65 10.41
CA GLU A 97 -10.28 -19.10 11.15
C GLU A 97 -9.79 -18.40 12.42
N ASN A 98 -10.11 -17.13 12.55
CA ASN A 98 -9.62 -16.25 13.60
C ASN A 98 -10.76 -15.43 14.25
N ALA A 99 -12.02 -15.78 13.98
CA ALA A 99 -13.17 -15.10 14.57
C ALA A 99 -13.09 -15.10 16.11
N PRO A 100 -13.50 -14.01 16.79
CA PRO A 100 -14.25 -12.87 16.23
C PRO A 100 -13.36 -11.70 15.72
N ALA A 101 -12.04 -11.83 15.70
CA ALA A 101 -11.16 -10.76 15.27
C ALA A 101 -11.20 -10.58 13.74
N TRP A 102 -11.36 -9.35 13.29
CA TRP A 102 -11.29 -9.01 11.87
C TRP A 102 -9.85 -9.10 11.36
N VAL A 103 -9.70 -9.40 10.07
CA VAL A 103 -8.41 -9.38 9.38
C VAL A 103 -8.38 -8.15 8.46
N ASP A 104 -7.82 -7.06 8.97
CA ASP A 104 -7.80 -5.76 8.26
C ASP A 104 -6.50 -5.55 7.48
N LYS A 105 -5.43 -6.24 7.85
CA LYS A 105 -4.10 -6.11 7.25
C LYS A 105 -3.51 -7.48 6.99
N LEU A 106 -2.89 -7.61 5.82
CA LEU A 106 -2.05 -8.74 5.50
C LEU A 106 -0.89 -8.28 4.59
N ALA A 107 0.24 -8.97 4.70
CA ALA A 107 1.42 -8.72 3.89
C ALA A 107 2.20 -10.02 3.69
N TRP A 108 2.58 -10.29 2.44
CA TRP A 108 3.49 -11.38 2.10
C TRP A 108 4.94 -10.95 2.26
N SER A 109 5.78 -11.85 2.74
CA SER A 109 7.22 -11.66 2.74
C SER A 109 7.73 -11.45 1.30
N PRO A 110 8.69 -10.53 1.09
CA PRO A 110 9.25 -10.27 -0.23
C PRO A 110 10.23 -11.36 -0.71
N THR A 111 10.61 -12.32 0.12
CA THR A 111 11.63 -13.31 -0.19
C THR A 111 11.14 -14.76 -0.14
N ASN A 112 10.06 -15.03 0.57
CA ASN A 112 9.51 -16.37 0.75
C ASN A 112 7.97 -16.34 0.89
N ASN A 113 7.32 -17.50 1.01
CA ASN A 113 5.88 -17.60 1.09
C ASN A 113 5.34 -17.53 2.54
N LEU A 114 5.89 -16.60 3.34
CA LEU A 114 5.35 -16.25 4.65
C LEU A 114 4.31 -15.14 4.53
N LEU A 115 3.14 -15.36 5.11
CA LEU A 115 2.05 -14.40 5.19
C LEU A 115 1.92 -13.90 6.62
N ALA A 116 2.10 -12.59 6.84
CA ALA A 116 1.76 -11.92 8.09
C ALA A 116 0.37 -11.31 7.98
N PHE A 117 -0.49 -11.47 8.98
CA PHE A 117 -1.82 -10.88 9.00
C PHE A 117 -2.27 -10.48 10.40
N SER A 118 -3.08 -9.41 10.47
CA SER A 118 -3.61 -8.89 11.73
C SER A 118 -4.70 -9.79 12.30
N LEU A 119 -4.68 -9.92 13.63
CA LEU A 119 -5.60 -10.74 14.40
C LEU A 119 -5.92 -10.02 15.73
N GLY A 120 -6.67 -8.92 15.64
CA GLY A 120 -6.90 -8.03 16.78
C GLY A 120 -5.59 -7.45 17.31
N PRO A 121 -5.15 -7.82 18.54
CA PRO A 121 -3.91 -7.36 19.12
C PRO A 121 -2.67 -8.19 18.73
N TYR A 122 -2.83 -9.15 17.82
CA TYR A 122 -1.75 -10.03 17.38
C TYR A 122 -1.50 -9.88 15.90
N VAL A 123 -0.31 -10.28 15.47
CA VAL A 123 -0.01 -10.60 14.07
C VAL A 123 0.40 -12.07 14.03
N GLN A 124 -0.26 -12.83 13.22
CA GLN A 124 0.13 -14.22 12.95
C GLN A 124 0.97 -14.27 11.67
N VAL A 125 2.04 -15.07 11.72
CA VAL A 125 2.87 -15.40 10.57
C VAL A 125 2.62 -16.85 10.20
N TRP A 126 2.26 -17.09 8.94
CA TRP A 126 1.89 -18.39 8.42
C TRP A 126 2.67 -18.72 7.14
N ASN A 127 3.15 -19.95 7.04
CA ASN A 127 3.91 -20.42 5.89
C ASN A 127 2.98 -21.16 4.91
N ALA A 128 2.87 -20.65 3.68
CA ALA A 128 1.99 -21.22 2.66
C ALA A 128 2.52 -22.51 2.04
N ASP A 129 3.82 -22.73 2.08
CA ASP A 129 4.43 -23.96 1.53
C ASP A 129 4.24 -25.16 2.48
N THR A 130 4.45 -24.95 3.79
CA THR A 130 4.29 -26.00 4.80
C THR A 130 2.86 -26.08 5.37
N ARG A 131 2.07 -24.99 5.19
CA ARG A 131 0.72 -24.81 5.78
C ARG A 131 0.72 -24.82 7.30
N GLU A 132 1.75 -24.27 7.91
CA GLU A 132 1.93 -24.19 9.34
C GLU A 132 2.03 -22.75 9.84
N SER A 133 1.59 -22.51 11.09
CA SER A 133 1.85 -21.26 11.79
C SER A 133 3.32 -21.21 12.19
N VAL A 134 3.99 -20.10 11.88
CA VAL A 134 5.41 -19.88 12.19
C VAL A 134 5.56 -19.10 13.49
N ALA A 135 4.78 -18.03 13.66
CA ALA A 135 4.84 -17.18 14.83
C ALA A 135 3.50 -16.50 15.12
N THR A 136 3.28 -16.16 16.39
CA THR A 136 2.19 -15.30 16.84
C THR A 136 2.79 -14.16 17.65
N LEU A 137 2.78 -12.96 17.07
CA LEU A 137 3.44 -11.78 17.60
C LEU A 137 2.44 -10.94 18.39
N ASN A 138 2.73 -10.68 19.66
CA ASN A 138 1.83 -9.94 20.55
C ASN A 138 2.12 -8.43 20.46
N PHE A 139 1.08 -7.64 20.22
CA PHE A 139 1.14 -6.19 20.20
C PHE A 139 0.49 -5.56 21.45
N ASP A 140 0.83 -6.09 22.64
CA ASP A 140 0.45 -5.61 23.99
C ASP A 140 -1.04 -5.31 24.17
N ASN A 141 -1.89 -6.21 23.69
CA ASN A 141 -3.37 -6.09 23.73
C ASN A 141 -3.90 -4.83 23.01
N SER A 142 -3.17 -4.36 22.01
CA SER A 142 -3.50 -3.16 21.24
C SER A 142 -3.78 -3.49 19.78
N SER A 143 -4.64 -2.70 19.12
CA SER A 143 -4.98 -2.93 17.72
C SER A 143 -3.78 -2.71 16.80
N VAL A 144 -3.63 -3.59 15.83
CA VAL A 144 -2.64 -3.49 14.73
C VAL A 144 -3.28 -2.71 13.57
N PHE A 145 -2.60 -1.66 13.11
CA PHE A 145 -3.06 -0.80 12.01
C PHE A 145 -2.21 -0.87 10.75
N GLY A 146 -0.98 -1.40 10.85
CA GLY A 146 -0.06 -1.54 9.73
C GLY A 146 0.87 -2.72 9.90
N ILE A 147 1.22 -3.37 8.81
CA ILE A 147 2.19 -4.48 8.74
C ILE A 147 3.01 -4.26 7.47
N ASP A 148 4.33 -4.28 7.60
CA ASP A 148 5.22 -4.18 6.43
C ASP A 148 6.52 -4.96 6.64
N TRP A 149 6.93 -5.69 5.61
CA TRP A 149 8.18 -6.43 5.58
C TRP A 149 9.30 -5.57 4.99
N ARG A 150 10.50 -5.63 5.59
CA ARG A 150 11.68 -5.09 4.93
C ARG A 150 11.96 -5.88 3.64
N TYR A 151 12.52 -5.22 2.63
CA TYR A 151 12.71 -5.77 1.27
C TYR A 151 13.46 -7.11 1.21
N ASP A 152 14.34 -7.40 2.18
CA ASP A 152 15.12 -8.64 2.30
C ASP A 152 14.38 -9.75 3.07
N GLY A 153 13.22 -9.44 3.66
CA GLY A 153 12.43 -10.36 4.48
C GLY A 153 13.03 -10.66 5.86
N GLU A 154 14.09 -9.96 6.27
CA GLU A 154 14.74 -10.19 7.56
C GLU A 154 14.02 -9.52 8.73
N TYR A 155 13.23 -8.48 8.47
CA TYR A 155 12.50 -7.76 9.50
C TYR A 155 11.04 -7.53 9.12
N LEU A 156 10.17 -7.65 10.13
CA LEU A 156 8.74 -7.35 10.04
C LEU A 156 8.38 -6.18 10.97
N ALA A 157 7.93 -5.07 10.40
CA ALA A 157 7.46 -3.92 11.15
C ALA A 157 5.94 -3.98 11.35
N ILE A 158 5.49 -3.69 12.56
CA ILE A 158 4.07 -3.66 12.94
C ILE A 158 3.80 -2.31 13.62
N GLY A 159 2.81 -1.58 13.11
CA GLY A 159 2.31 -0.33 13.68
C GLY A 159 0.95 -0.52 14.34
N GLY A 160 0.73 0.15 15.47
CA GLY A 160 -0.52 0.06 16.20
C GLY A 160 -0.71 1.19 17.20
N TYR A 161 -1.63 1.00 18.16
CA TYR A 161 -2.01 2.05 19.11
C TYR A 161 -0.85 2.55 19.97
N LEU A 162 0.11 1.70 20.32
CA LEU A 162 1.25 2.03 21.18
C LEU A 162 2.55 2.26 20.40
N GLY A 163 2.47 2.74 19.14
CA GLY A 163 3.64 3.02 18.33
C GLY A 163 3.96 1.90 17.34
N ALA A 164 5.23 1.59 17.15
CA ALA A 164 5.68 0.55 16.23
C ALA A 164 6.69 -0.39 16.87
N LYS A 165 6.66 -1.65 16.45
CA LYS A 165 7.58 -2.70 16.83
C LYS A 165 8.14 -3.37 15.59
N VAL A 166 9.39 -3.82 15.66
CA VAL A 166 10.09 -4.52 14.57
C VAL A 166 10.65 -5.83 15.08
N TRP A 167 10.22 -6.94 14.48
CA TRP A 167 10.71 -8.29 14.79
C TRP A 167 11.80 -8.72 13.83
N ASP A 168 12.79 -9.43 14.36
CA ASP A 168 13.76 -10.19 13.59
C ASP A 168 13.12 -11.49 13.12
N CYS A 169 13.00 -11.68 11.81
CA CYS A 169 12.37 -12.86 11.21
C CYS A 169 13.23 -14.12 11.25
N GLN A 170 14.49 -14.01 11.63
CA GLN A 170 15.38 -15.16 11.86
C GLN A 170 15.16 -15.75 13.25
N ASN A 171 14.67 -14.96 14.21
CA ASN A 171 14.45 -15.38 15.59
C ASN A 171 13.16 -14.76 16.18
N TRP A 172 12.02 -15.36 15.83
CA TRP A 172 10.69 -14.88 16.20
C TRP A 172 10.41 -14.84 17.72
N ASP A 173 11.20 -15.58 18.50
CA ASP A 173 11.05 -15.65 19.96
C ASP A 173 11.76 -14.51 20.69
N ASP A 174 12.62 -13.75 19.99
CA ASP A 174 13.29 -12.60 20.56
C ASP A 174 12.32 -11.42 20.75
N GLU A 175 12.64 -10.58 21.72
CA GLU A 175 11.91 -9.33 21.97
C GLU A 175 12.05 -8.39 20.76
N PRO A 176 10.95 -7.76 20.31
CA PRO A 176 11.00 -6.84 19.18
C PRO A 176 11.76 -5.55 19.53
N TYR A 177 12.34 -4.92 18.52
CA TYR A 177 12.80 -3.55 18.62
C TYR A 177 11.59 -2.62 18.75
N ILE A 178 11.56 -1.79 19.81
CA ILE A 178 10.47 -0.86 20.08
C ILE A 178 10.84 0.52 19.55
N LEU A 179 9.99 1.08 18.69
CA LEU A 179 10.07 2.48 18.29
C LEU A 179 9.08 3.25 19.15
N ASP A 180 9.61 4.07 20.06
CA ASP A 180 8.82 4.93 20.93
C ASP A 180 8.21 6.07 20.11
N ILE A 181 7.04 5.84 19.60
CA ILE A 181 6.23 6.84 18.88
C ILE A 181 5.13 7.26 19.84
N PRO A 182 5.04 8.56 20.23
CA PRO A 182 4.13 9.02 21.27
C PRO A 182 2.65 9.03 20.85
N SER A 183 2.31 8.34 19.77
CA SER A 183 0.98 8.28 19.19
C SER A 183 0.72 6.94 18.50
N ALA A 184 -0.54 6.65 18.16
CA ALA A 184 -0.87 5.48 17.35
C ALA A 184 -0.25 5.59 15.96
N SER A 185 0.48 4.54 15.55
CA SER A 185 1.00 4.34 14.19
C SER A 185 -0.11 3.77 13.32
N LEU A 186 -0.72 4.59 12.47
CA LEU A 186 -1.85 4.21 11.60
C LEU A 186 -1.39 3.59 10.27
N ALA A 187 -0.18 3.93 9.84
CA ALA A 187 0.48 3.39 8.67
C ALA A 187 1.96 3.17 8.98
N ILE A 188 2.53 2.10 8.47
CA ILE A 188 3.95 1.80 8.60
C ILE A 188 4.47 1.32 7.25
N ALA A 189 5.67 1.78 6.86
CA ALA A 189 6.26 1.40 5.59
C ALA A 189 7.79 1.46 5.63
N TRP A 190 8.44 0.39 5.23
CA TRP A 190 9.87 0.37 4.93
C TRP A 190 10.16 1.07 3.60
N SER A 191 11.27 1.80 3.53
CA SER A 191 11.78 2.26 2.24
C SER A 191 12.23 1.05 1.39
N PRO A 192 12.14 1.13 0.05
CA PRO A 192 12.51 0.00 -0.82
C PRO A 192 13.95 -0.46 -0.72
N ASP A 193 14.86 0.42 -0.24
CA ASP A 193 16.26 0.10 0.03
C ASP A 193 16.49 -0.43 1.47
N GLY A 194 15.45 -0.49 2.29
CA GLY A 194 15.46 -0.96 3.68
C GLY A 194 16.19 -0.05 4.65
N LYS A 195 16.60 1.15 4.23
CA LYS A 195 17.37 2.07 5.08
C LYS A 195 16.49 2.86 6.05
N TYR A 196 15.24 3.08 5.71
CA TYR A 196 14.31 3.90 6.48
C TYR A 196 13.03 3.15 6.79
N LEU A 197 12.50 3.37 7.99
CA LEU A 197 11.14 2.98 8.38
C LEU A 197 10.34 4.23 8.67
N ALA A 198 9.19 4.39 8.02
CA ALA A 198 8.28 5.50 8.24
C ALA A 198 7.00 5.05 8.96
N SER A 199 6.54 5.86 9.91
CA SER A 199 5.28 5.70 10.62
C SER A 199 4.40 6.94 10.44
N GLY A 200 3.19 6.75 9.94
CA GLY A 200 2.16 7.79 9.86
C GLY A 200 1.25 7.75 11.09
N ASN A 201 1.14 8.87 11.80
CA ASN A 201 0.62 8.87 13.16
C ASN A 201 -0.74 9.55 13.30
N MET A 202 -1.47 9.17 14.35
CA MET A 202 -2.78 9.75 14.69
C MET A 202 -2.66 11.20 15.15
N ASP A 203 -1.54 11.59 15.76
CA ASP A 203 -1.27 12.95 16.25
C ASP A 203 -0.84 13.94 15.17
N ARG A 204 -1.05 13.61 13.90
CA ARG A 204 -0.72 14.44 12.73
C ARG A 204 0.79 14.61 12.52
N THR A 205 1.56 13.58 12.81
CA THR A 205 2.99 13.54 12.54
C THR A 205 3.33 12.37 11.63
N ILE A 206 4.48 12.44 10.97
CA ILE A 206 5.18 11.30 10.41
C ILE A 206 6.50 11.17 11.13
N THR A 207 6.84 9.95 11.53
CA THR A 207 8.11 9.62 12.15
C THR A 207 8.92 8.77 11.19
N VAL A 208 10.16 9.14 10.91
CA VAL A 208 11.08 8.36 10.07
C VAL A 208 12.33 8.04 10.88
N VAL A 209 12.77 6.79 10.84
CA VAL A 209 14.00 6.32 11.49
C VAL A 209 14.89 5.61 10.48
N GLU A 210 16.21 5.67 10.69
CA GLU A 210 17.17 4.84 9.96
C GLU A 210 17.24 3.44 10.54
N SER A 211 17.40 2.42 9.68
CA SER A 211 17.43 1.01 10.09
C SER A 211 18.65 0.61 10.93
N HIS A 212 19.64 1.49 11.11
CA HIS A 212 20.79 1.21 11.97
C HIS A 212 20.41 0.97 13.44
N PHE A 213 19.22 1.39 13.91
CA PHE A 213 18.71 1.06 15.23
C PHE A 213 18.54 -0.45 15.47
N LEU A 214 18.49 -1.25 14.40
CA LEU A 214 18.44 -2.72 14.46
C LEU A 214 19.81 -3.35 14.80
N SER A 215 20.90 -2.57 14.85
CA SER A 215 22.17 -3.04 15.33
C SER A 215 22.24 -3.02 16.87
N SER A 216 23.06 -3.88 17.46
CA SER A 216 23.11 -4.14 18.90
C SER A 216 23.43 -2.92 19.79
N ASP A 217 23.97 -1.86 19.21
CA ASP A 217 24.33 -0.60 19.86
C ASP A 217 23.57 0.61 19.28
N GLY A 218 22.62 0.34 18.36
CA GLY A 218 21.86 1.37 17.66
C GLY A 218 20.78 1.99 18.55
N THR A 219 20.79 3.32 18.66
CA THR A 219 19.69 4.09 19.21
C THR A 219 18.89 4.68 18.06
N ALA A 220 17.55 4.57 18.13
CA ALA A 220 16.71 5.23 17.15
C ALA A 220 16.67 6.74 17.45
N GLU A 221 17.19 7.55 16.53
CA GLU A 221 16.98 9.00 16.55
C GLU A 221 15.97 9.36 15.44
N PRO A 222 14.69 9.46 15.76
CA PRO A 222 13.64 9.67 14.76
C PRO A 222 13.59 11.12 14.30
N TRP A 223 13.43 11.32 13.00
CA TRP A 223 12.91 12.58 12.46
C TRP A 223 11.39 12.59 12.64
N VAL A 224 10.90 13.60 13.37
CA VAL A 224 9.46 13.79 13.59
C VAL A 224 8.99 15.02 12.81
N MET A 225 8.31 14.78 11.71
CA MET A 225 7.83 15.81 10.80
C MET A 225 6.38 16.18 11.13
N ARG A 226 6.08 17.48 11.19
CA ARG A 226 4.84 18.07 11.71
C ARG A 226 4.21 19.02 10.68
N GLY A 227 3.02 19.53 11.00
CA GLY A 227 2.36 20.56 10.18
C GLY A 227 1.20 20.04 9.34
N PHE A 228 0.73 18.83 9.60
CA PHE A 228 -0.39 18.24 8.89
C PHE A 228 -1.74 18.66 9.48
N PRO A 229 -2.79 18.87 8.63
CA PRO A 229 -4.13 19.22 9.10
C PRO A 229 -4.85 18.07 9.82
N GLY A 230 -4.52 16.82 9.49
CA GLY A 230 -5.15 15.63 10.03
C GLY A 230 -4.17 14.47 10.22
N LYS A 231 -4.68 13.35 10.72
CA LYS A 231 -3.93 12.12 10.91
C LYS A 231 -3.37 11.56 9.59
N ILE A 232 -2.24 10.85 9.66
CA ILE A 232 -1.57 10.26 8.52
C ILE A 232 -1.96 8.79 8.39
N ARG A 233 -2.65 8.44 7.31
CA ARG A 233 -3.15 7.07 7.07
C ARG A 233 -2.48 6.36 5.91
N GLN A 234 -1.82 7.11 5.02
CA GLN A 234 -1.18 6.59 3.82
C GLN A 234 0.25 7.08 3.76
N ILE A 235 1.16 6.16 3.51
CA ILE A 235 2.58 6.41 3.25
C ILE A 235 2.95 5.66 1.99
N ALA A 236 3.73 6.28 1.13
CA ALA A 236 4.31 5.65 -0.05
C ALA A 236 5.77 6.10 -0.22
N TRP A 237 6.65 5.16 -0.50
CA TRP A 237 8.04 5.42 -0.85
C TRP A 237 8.24 5.31 -2.36
N SER A 238 9.10 6.16 -2.94
CA SER A 238 9.58 5.96 -4.31
C SER A 238 10.62 4.84 -4.35
N GLU A 239 10.63 3.99 -5.41
CA GLU A 239 11.71 3.03 -5.58
C GLU A 239 13.05 3.71 -5.92
N PRO A 240 13.09 4.71 -6.84
CA PRO A 240 14.33 5.43 -7.10
C PRO A 240 14.72 6.31 -5.92
N THR A 241 16.02 6.44 -5.72
CA THR A 241 16.62 7.43 -4.82
C THR A 241 16.84 8.76 -5.55
N THR A 242 16.74 9.86 -4.82
CA THR A 242 17.07 11.20 -5.32
C THR A 242 18.59 11.39 -5.42
N GLN A 243 19.01 12.52 -5.93
CA GLN A 243 20.44 12.89 -5.95
C GLN A 243 21.03 13.04 -4.54
N GLN A 244 20.17 13.18 -3.53
CA GLN A 244 20.54 13.25 -2.12
C GLN A 244 20.77 11.87 -1.47
N GLY A 245 20.56 10.79 -2.24
CA GLY A 245 20.87 9.42 -1.81
C GLY A 245 19.78 8.68 -1.04
N ALA A 246 18.56 9.27 -0.93
CA ALA A 246 17.42 8.63 -0.29
C ALA A 246 16.20 8.62 -1.21
N PRO A 247 15.26 7.65 -1.08
CA PRO A 247 13.98 7.69 -1.77
C PRO A 247 13.09 8.83 -1.22
N LEU A 248 12.14 9.29 -2.03
CA LEU A 248 11.10 10.21 -1.59
C LEU A 248 10.08 9.45 -0.73
N VAL A 249 9.61 10.08 0.34
CA VAL A 249 8.44 9.61 1.09
C VAL A 249 7.27 10.57 0.89
N ALA A 250 6.14 10.03 0.44
CA ALA A 250 4.88 10.76 0.32
C ALA A 250 3.91 10.28 1.42
N CYS A 251 3.16 11.20 2.00
CA CYS A 251 2.09 10.89 2.92
C CYS A 251 0.85 11.75 2.65
N SER A 252 -0.34 11.19 2.85
CA SER A 252 -1.59 11.92 2.71
C SER A 252 -2.16 12.34 4.05
N SER A 253 -2.73 13.55 4.09
CA SER A 253 -3.45 14.06 5.24
C SER A 253 -4.64 14.89 4.77
N VAL A 254 -5.86 14.41 5.04
CA VAL A 254 -7.11 14.98 4.55
C VAL A 254 -7.11 15.03 3.02
N ASP A 255 -7.04 16.21 2.41
CA ASP A 255 -7.08 16.47 0.96
C ASP A 255 -5.72 16.84 0.36
N GLY A 256 -4.66 16.87 1.19
CA GLY A 256 -3.30 17.21 0.79
C GLY A 256 -2.33 16.04 0.84
N ILE A 257 -1.29 16.11 0.01
CA ILE A 257 -0.13 15.21 0.05
C ILE A 257 1.09 16.03 0.41
N VAL A 258 1.93 15.49 1.27
CA VAL A 258 3.25 16.06 1.52
C VAL A 258 4.29 15.04 1.06
N VAL A 259 5.19 15.48 0.21
CA VAL A 259 6.34 14.72 -0.27
C VAL A 259 7.58 15.25 0.43
N TRP A 260 8.35 14.36 1.02
CA TRP A 260 9.57 14.69 1.75
C TRP A 260 10.78 14.15 1.02
N GLU A 261 11.81 14.97 0.92
CA GLU A 261 13.11 14.66 0.34
C GLU A 261 14.18 14.82 1.41
N LYS A 262 14.93 13.74 1.71
CA LYS A 262 16.05 13.80 2.66
C LYS A 262 17.14 14.69 2.09
N GLN A 263 17.69 15.59 2.92
CA GLN A 263 18.82 16.41 2.53
C GLN A 263 20.13 15.67 2.71
N ALA A 264 21.16 16.01 1.92
CA ALA A 264 22.47 15.39 2.01
C ALA A 264 23.18 15.69 3.35
N ASP A 265 22.90 16.85 3.92
CA ASP A 265 23.31 17.23 5.27
C ASP A 265 22.25 16.73 6.26
N ASP A 266 22.59 15.75 7.08
CA ASP A 266 21.70 15.15 8.08
C ASP A 266 21.13 16.16 9.08
N SER A 267 21.86 17.26 9.35
CA SER A 267 21.38 18.33 10.23
C SER A 267 20.17 19.07 9.68
N LEU A 268 19.96 19.05 8.37
CA LEU A 268 18.80 19.66 7.69
C LEU A 268 17.60 18.69 7.63
N GLY A 269 17.81 17.40 7.86
CA GLY A 269 16.76 16.40 7.90
C GLY A 269 16.03 16.23 6.56
N TRP A 270 14.69 16.41 6.57
CA TRP A 270 13.79 16.21 5.43
C TRP A 270 13.11 17.50 5.03
N GLU A 271 13.19 17.86 3.75
CA GLU A 271 12.50 19.00 3.18
C GLU A 271 11.13 18.62 2.61
N ALA A 272 10.11 19.43 2.94
CA ALA A 272 8.72 19.18 2.58
C ALA A 272 8.33 19.87 1.28
N ARG A 273 7.52 19.19 0.48
CA ARG A 273 6.77 19.78 -0.65
C ARG A 273 5.31 19.39 -0.54
N VAL A 274 4.41 20.37 -0.55
CA VAL A 274 2.97 20.15 -0.46
C VAL A 274 2.37 20.09 -1.86
N LEU A 275 1.59 19.04 -2.11
CA LEU A 275 0.84 18.84 -3.35
C LEU A 275 -0.65 19.02 -3.05
N THR A 276 -1.28 19.98 -3.71
CA THR A 276 -2.70 20.32 -3.51
C THR A 276 -3.43 20.33 -4.84
N ASN A 277 -4.43 19.49 -4.99
CA ASN A 277 -5.35 19.48 -6.14
C ASN A 277 -6.66 18.80 -5.80
N HIS A 278 -6.65 17.84 -4.87
CA HIS A 278 -7.86 17.21 -4.36
C HIS A 278 -8.67 18.18 -3.50
N VAL A 279 -9.99 17.97 -3.48
CA VAL A 279 -10.95 18.77 -2.70
C VAL A 279 -11.71 17.90 -1.68
N ASN A 280 -11.35 16.63 -1.57
CA ASN A 280 -11.89 15.69 -0.62
C ASN A 280 -10.80 14.71 -0.14
N ILE A 281 -11.13 13.86 0.81
CA ILE A 281 -10.20 12.94 1.49
C ILE A 281 -9.48 12.05 0.47
N ILE A 282 -8.15 12.02 0.56
CA ILE A 282 -7.31 11.11 -0.21
C ILE A 282 -7.38 9.72 0.42
N GLN A 283 -7.80 8.74 -0.37
CA GLN A 283 -8.01 7.36 0.03
C GLN A 283 -6.79 6.48 -0.23
N ALA A 284 -6.02 6.76 -1.29
CA ALA A 284 -4.83 5.99 -1.63
C ALA A 284 -3.79 6.86 -2.33
N ILE A 285 -2.51 6.56 -2.08
CA ILE A 285 -1.35 7.11 -2.79
C ILE A 285 -0.37 5.99 -3.12
N ALA A 286 0.26 6.04 -4.29
CA ALA A 286 1.26 5.06 -4.69
C ALA A 286 2.23 5.65 -5.72
N PHE A 287 3.53 5.41 -5.56
CA PHE A 287 4.51 5.67 -6.59
C PHE A 287 4.49 4.59 -7.67
N ALA A 288 4.61 4.97 -8.92
CA ALA A 288 4.84 4.03 -10.00
C ALA A 288 6.22 3.34 -9.84
N PRO A 289 6.30 2.01 -10.06
CA PRO A 289 7.56 1.28 -9.99
C PRO A 289 8.67 1.94 -10.82
N LYS A 290 9.87 2.01 -10.27
CA LYS A 290 11.08 2.58 -10.89
C LYS A 290 10.93 4.04 -11.36
N SER A 291 10.04 4.81 -10.72
CA SER A 291 9.70 6.17 -11.13
C SER A 291 9.40 7.07 -9.94
N PHE A 292 9.55 8.39 -10.15
CA PHE A 292 9.02 9.41 -9.25
C PHE A 292 7.60 9.87 -9.64
N LEU A 293 6.91 9.15 -10.52
CA LEU A 293 5.51 9.41 -10.82
C LEU A 293 4.66 8.92 -9.64
N LEU A 294 3.98 9.84 -8.97
CA LEU A 294 3.05 9.53 -7.88
C LEU A 294 1.61 9.55 -8.39
N ALA A 295 0.80 8.60 -8.00
CA ALA A 295 -0.65 8.63 -8.18
C ALA A 295 -1.33 8.84 -6.83
N SER A 296 -2.41 9.61 -6.82
CA SER A 296 -3.30 9.77 -5.66
C SER A 296 -4.75 9.65 -6.08
N ALA A 297 -5.54 8.91 -5.31
CA ALA A 297 -6.97 8.72 -5.52
C ALA A 297 -7.74 9.28 -4.32
N ALA A 298 -8.85 9.97 -4.58
CA ALA A 298 -9.62 10.62 -3.54
C ALA A 298 -11.13 10.45 -3.70
N ALA A 299 -11.85 10.74 -2.61
CA ALA A 299 -13.30 10.73 -2.56
C ALA A 299 -13.96 11.87 -3.38
N ASP A 300 -13.18 12.70 -4.07
CA ASP A 300 -13.65 13.68 -5.05
C ASP A 300 -13.88 13.10 -6.46
N GLY A 301 -13.60 11.81 -6.65
CA GLY A 301 -13.73 11.12 -7.94
C GLY A 301 -12.57 11.36 -8.91
N TRP A 302 -11.46 11.87 -8.42
CA TRP A 302 -10.27 12.12 -9.21
C TRP A 302 -9.11 11.21 -8.81
N ILE A 303 -8.31 10.82 -9.82
CA ILE A 303 -6.95 10.32 -9.62
C ILE A 303 -6.01 11.34 -10.23
N CYS A 304 -5.14 11.92 -9.41
CA CYS A 304 -4.11 12.85 -9.87
C CYS A 304 -2.80 12.10 -10.11
N LEU A 305 -2.22 12.25 -11.28
CA LEU A 305 -0.87 11.79 -11.61
C LEU A 305 0.11 12.95 -11.47
N TRP A 306 1.07 12.80 -10.55
CA TRP A 306 2.03 13.83 -10.18
C TRP A 306 3.40 13.51 -10.77
N LYS A 307 3.78 14.22 -11.83
CA LYS A 307 5.08 14.07 -12.48
C LYS A 307 6.19 14.49 -11.53
N LYS A 308 7.17 13.58 -11.32
CA LYS A 308 8.28 13.76 -10.37
C LYS A 308 7.82 14.11 -8.94
N ALA A 309 6.59 13.72 -8.57
CA ALA A 309 5.96 14.10 -7.31
C ALA A 309 5.99 15.63 -7.04
N THR A 310 5.77 16.45 -8.09
CA THR A 310 5.79 17.91 -8.00
C THR A 310 4.55 18.57 -8.58
N GLU A 311 4.19 18.23 -9.80
CA GLU A 311 3.11 18.88 -10.57
C GLU A 311 2.15 17.84 -11.15
N VAL A 312 0.86 18.20 -11.25
CA VAL A 312 -0.14 17.34 -11.88
C VAL A 312 0.13 17.28 -13.38
N SER A 313 0.39 16.07 -13.91
CA SER A 313 0.52 15.84 -15.35
C SER A 313 -0.78 15.40 -16.00
N GLN A 314 -1.63 14.66 -15.26
CA GLN A 314 -2.92 14.20 -15.74
C GLN A 314 -3.88 13.97 -14.57
N ILE A 315 -5.19 14.16 -14.82
CA ILE A 315 -6.27 13.76 -13.93
C ILE A 315 -7.07 12.66 -14.65
N LEU A 316 -7.24 11.51 -13.99
CA LEU A 316 -8.10 10.43 -14.44
C LEU A 316 -9.43 10.52 -13.68
N THR A 317 -10.52 10.25 -14.38
CA THR A 317 -11.89 10.29 -13.87
C THR A 317 -12.64 9.08 -14.40
N GLY A 318 -13.85 8.82 -13.92
CA GLY A 318 -14.69 7.72 -14.43
C GLY A 318 -15.71 7.22 -13.41
N VAL A 319 -15.49 7.51 -12.13
CA VAL A 319 -16.43 7.14 -11.05
C VAL A 319 -17.47 8.22 -10.83
N SER A 320 -18.65 7.81 -10.40
CA SER A 320 -19.76 8.72 -10.07
C SER A 320 -19.67 9.26 -8.62
N SER A 321 -18.90 8.61 -7.77
CA SER A 321 -18.62 8.97 -6.37
C SER A 321 -17.11 9.19 -6.18
N GLY A 322 -16.47 8.50 -5.25
CA GLY A 322 -15.03 8.59 -5.00
C GLY A 322 -14.26 7.35 -5.46
N PHE A 323 -12.96 7.49 -5.57
CA PHE A 323 -12.04 6.36 -5.65
C PHE A 323 -11.65 5.91 -4.25
N SER A 324 -11.55 4.59 -4.04
CA SER A 324 -11.25 3.96 -2.76
C SER A 324 -9.86 3.33 -2.69
N SER A 325 -9.32 2.89 -3.82
CA SER A 325 -8.07 2.12 -3.86
C SER A 325 -7.30 2.36 -5.15
N LEU A 326 -5.97 2.15 -5.10
CA LEU A 326 -5.03 2.26 -6.21
C LEU A 326 -4.02 1.12 -6.21
N ALA A 327 -3.64 0.63 -7.38
CA ALA A 327 -2.49 -0.27 -7.53
C ALA A 327 -1.79 -0.06 -8.88
N TRP A 328 -0.49 0.19 -8.85
CA TRP A 328 0.33 0.18 -10.05
C TRP A 328 0.63 -1.24 -10.50
N HIS A 329 0.53 -1.49 -11.79
CA HIS A 329 1.07 -2.70 -12.39
C HIS A 329 2.60 -2.76 -12.17
N PRO A 330 3.21 -3.94 -11.93
CA PRO A 330 4.64 -4.06 -11.60
C PRO A 330 5.62 -3.46 -12.62
N ASN A 331 5.20 -3.33 -13.89
CA ASN A 331 6.03 -2.67 -14.93
C ASN A 331 5.88 -1.13 -14.96
N GLY A 332 4.99 -0.55 -14.15
CA GLY A 332 4.72 0.90 -14.10
C GLY A 332 4.01 1.48 -15.33
N GLN A 333 3.48 0.63 -16.23
CA GLN A 333 2.79 1.08 -17.44
C GLN A 333 1.26 1.08 -17.34
N GLN A 334 0.72 0.50 -16.28
CA GLN A 334 -0.72 0.47 -16.01
C GLN A 334 -1.00 0.89 -14.57
N LEU A 335 -2.15 1.52 -14.38
CA LEU A 335 -2.68 1.89 -13.07
C LEU A 335 -4.10 1.33 -12.97
N ALA A 336 -4.37 0.60 -11.90
CA ALA A 336 -5.71 0.16 -11.55
C ALA A 336 -6.27 0.99 -10.39
N ALA A 337 -7.59 1.18 -10.37
CA ALA A 337 -8.29 1.81 -9.26
C ALA A 337 -9.67 1.22 -9.05
N GLY A 338 -10.07 1.17 -7.77
CA GLY A 338 -11.41 0.83 -7.34
C GLY A 338 -12.21 2.05 -6.92
N GLY A 339 -13.53 2.01 -7.16
CA GLY A 339 -14.47 3.08 -6.81
C GLY A 339 -15.38 2.72 -5.65
N GLU A 340 -16.04 3.74 -5.08
CA GLU A 340 -16.96 3.62 -3.94
C GLU A 340 -18.27 2.89 -4.30
N ASN A 341 -18.66 2.84 -5.58
CA ASN A 341 -19.84 2.12 -6.06
C ASN A 341 -19.48 0.81 -6.78
N GLY A 342 -18.29 0.26 -6.50
CA GLY A 342 -17.84 -1.00 -7.08
C GLY A 342 -17.10 -0.86 -8.41
N GLU A 343 -16.96 0.33 -8.96
CA GLU A 343 -16.27 0.52 -10.22
C GLU A 343 -14.81 0.01 -10.14
N LEU A 344 -14.35 -0.66 -11.18
CA LEU A 344 -12.98 -1.13 -11.34
C LEU A 344 -12.43 -0.66 -12.68
N PHE A 345 -11.39 0.15 -12.66
CA PHE A 345 -10.75 0.69 -13.85
C PHE A 345 -9.29 0.24 -13.97
N VAL A 346 -8.83 0.13 -15.21
CA VAL A 346 -7.41 0.03 -15.55
C VAL A 346 -7.10 1.03 -16.65
N TRP A 347 -6.11 1.88 -16.42
CA TRP A 347 -5.54 2.77 -17.44
C TRP A 347 -4.15 2.27 -17.83
N SER A 348 -3.83 2.38 -19.13
CA SER A 348 -2.52 2.05 -19.68
C SER A 348 -1.85 3.30 -20.24
N LYS A 349 -0.53 3.34 -20.10
CA LYS A 349 0.29 4.41 -20.67
C LYS A 349 0.22 4.36 -22.19
N THR A 350 -0.09 5.50 -22.82
CA THR A 350 -0.16 5.61 -24.28
C THR A 350 1.22 5.45 -24.88
N THR A 351 1.39 4.49 -25.79
CA THR A 351 2.55 4.45 -26.68
C THR A 351 2.33 5.51 -27.77
N ARG A 352 2.90 6.71 -27.64
CA ARG A 352 2.99 7.63 -28.77
C ARG A 352 3.74 6.91 -29.87
N GLY A 353 3.06 6.56 -30.97
CA GLY A 353 3.70 6.04 -32.15
C GLY A 353 4.84 6.96 -32.55
N GLN A 354 6.05 6.43 -32.69
CA GLN A 354 7.11 7.12 -33.42
C GLN A 354 6.54 7.40 -34.80
N GLY A 355 6.13 8.64 -35.04
CA GLY A 355 5.66 9.06 -36.34
C GLY A 355 6.72 8.72 -37.38
N PHE A 356 6.36 7.87 -38.32
CA PHE A 356 7.16 7.65 -39.51
C PHE A 356 7.43 9.01 -40.15
N GLY A 357 8.65 9.52 -40.00
CA GLY A 357 9.10 10.69 -40.72
C GLY A 357 8.95 10.40 -42.21
N ARG A 358 8.05 11.13 -42.86
CA ARG A 358 8.04 11.22 -44.32
C ARG A 358 9.38 11.80 -44.76
N LYS A 359 10.14 10.97 -45.49
CA LYS A 359 11.22 11.47 -46.34
C LYS A 359 10.66 12.35 -47.45
#